data_67d4d0fa8030c80d3160f9f4fc4798ab
#
_entry.id   67d4d0fa8030c80d3160f9f4fc4798ab
#
_cell.length_a   1.000
_cell.length_b   1.000
_cell.length_c   1.000
_cell.angle_alpha   90.00
_cell.angle_beta   90.00
_cell.angle_gamma   90.00
#
_symmetry.space_group_name_H-M   'P 1'
#
loop_
_entity.id
_entity.type
_entity.pdbx_description
1 polymer ?
#
loop_
_entity_poly.entity_id
_entity_poly.type
_entity_poly.pdbx_seq_one_letter_code
_entity_poly.pdbx_strand_id
1 'polypeptide(L)'
;MKIISLMFASAAILFSAACSAEKAAEAKYAAEVAVAAVPAPNNGDWSTVVSQTPEGGFLMGNPNAKVRLIEFGSMTCHICAEFEEQGGKALVDKYVKKGLVSWEFRNFVRDPYDVAAALLARCGGEASFFGLTRNLYVDQEDWVGKIQRADPAKTQALQSMPPVQQFSAIADLGGLKQYAAMRGVPRAKGEQCLTNEAEVNQLVQMNSDAVSTYSISGTPGFLINGNRADQTRWEGLEPKIKEALAG
;
A
#
# COMPACT_ATOMS: atom_id res chain seq x y z
N MET A 1 61.26 -33.24 -46.45
CA MET A 1 61.08 -31.83 -46.38
C MET A 1 60.09 -31.57 -45.32
N LYS A 2 60.11 -30.44 -44.58
CA LYS A 2 59.64 -30.26 -43.21
C LYS A 2 58.14 -30.09 -43.04
N ILE A 3 57.62 -30.92 -42.15
CA ILE A 3 56.25 -30.88 -41.65
C ILE A 3 56.16 -29.83 -40.54
N ILE A 4 55.28 -28.84 -40.67
CA ILE A 4 54.98 -27.90 -39.60
C ILE A 4 53.59 -28.28 -39.00
N SER A 5 53.65 -28.76 -37.77
CA SER A 5 52.47 -29.11 -36.97
C SER A 5 51.94 -27.83 -36.30
N LEU A 6 50.68 -27.46 -36.57
CA LEU A 6 50.00 -26.37 -35.88
C LEU A 6 49.26 -26.94 -34.68
N MET A 7 49.66 -26.52 -33.49
CA MET A 7 48.91 -26.69 -32.26
C MET A 7 47.75 -25.67 -32.23
N PHE A 8 46.53 -26.15 -32.19
CA PHE A 8 45.36 -25.38 -31.69
C PHE A 8 45.13 -25.81 -30.25
N ALA A 9 45.49 -24.96 -29.31
CA ALA A 9 45.18 -25.16 -27.90
C ALA A 9 43.92 -24.34 -27.52
N SER A 10 42.92 -25.05 -27.14
CA SER A 10 41.79 -24.84 -26.22
C SER A 10 41.74 -23.51 -25.46
N ALA A 11 40.71 -22.69 -25.82
CA ALA A 11 40.23 -21.57 -25.03
C ALA A 11 38.67 -21.65 -24.95
N ALA A 12 38.17 -22.62 -24.24
CA ALA A 12 36.72 -22.80 -24.10
C ALA A 12 36.31 -23.42 -22.75
N ILE A 13 36.80 -22.93 -21.60
CA ILE A 13 36.36 -23.42 -20.27
C ILE A 13 36.34 -22.30 -19.23
N LEU A 14 35.94 -21.10 -19.50
CA LEU A 14 35.76 -20.07 -18.44
C LEU A 14 34.41 -19.42 -18.36
N PHE A 15 33.45 -19.79 -19.23
CA PHE A 15 32.11 -19.15 -19.21
C PHE A 15 31.03 -19.91 -18.44
N SER A 16 31.26 -21.16 -18.03
CA SER A 16 30.26 -21.97 -17.33
C SER A 16 30.26 -21.86 -15.79
N ALA A 17 31.35 -21.35 -15.22
CA ALA A 17 31.49 -21.25 -13.76
C ALA A 17 30.77 -20.00 -13.16
N ALA A 18 30.66 -18.91 -13.92
CA ALA A 18 30.00 -17.68 -13.43
C ALA A 18 28.49 -17.84 -13.27
N CYS A 19 27.80 -18.44 -14.24
CA CYS A 19 26.35 -18.70 -14.16
C CYS A 19 25.94 -19.69 -13.06
N SER A 20 26.82 -20.60 -12.66
CA SER A 20 26.52 -21.54 -11.58
C SER A 20 26.70 -20.92 -10.20
N ALA A 21 27.62 -19.97 -10.05
CA ALA A 21 27.84 -19.25 -8.80
C ALA A 21 26.72 -18.25 -8.50
N GLU A 22 26.20 -17.57 -9.54
CA GLU A 22 25.06 -16.66 -9.40
C GLU A 22 23.77 -17.39 -9.03
N LYS A 23 23.45 -18.51 -9.70
CA LYS A 23 22.33 -19.38 -9.34
C LYS A 23 22.46 -20.01 -7.95
N ALA A 24 23.66 -20.34 -7.52
CA ALA A 24 23.93 -20.87 -6.19
C ALA A 24 23.80 -19.77 -5.12
N ALA A 25 24.16 -18.52 -5.42
CA ALA A 25 23.96 -17.37 -4.56
C ALA A 25 22.48 -16.99 -4.44
N GLU A 26 21.73 -17.00 -5.55
CA GLU A 26 20.26 -16.80 -5.53
C GLU A 26 19.54 -17.92 -4.79
N ALA A 27 19.94 -19.18 -4.98
CA ALA A 27 19.36 -20.31 -4.27
C ALA A 27 19.70 -20.28 -2.76
N LYS A 28 20.89 -19.85 -2.40
CA LYS A 28 21.31 -19.68 -1.01
C LYS A 28 20.60 -18.50 -0.35
N TYR A 29 20.42 -17.39 -1.07
CA TYR A 29 19.64 -16.24 -0.63
C TYR A 29 18.14 -16.56 -0.51
N ALA A 30 17.60 -17.36 -1.42
CA ALA A 30 16.22 -17.85 -1.35
C ALA A 30 16.00 -18.87 -0.21
N ALA A 31 17.02 -19.63 0.16
CA ALA A 31 16.98 -20.57 1.29
C ALA A 31 17.18 -19.87 2.65
N GLU A 32 17.91 -18.75 2.68
CA GLU A 32 18.25 -18.02 3.91
C GLU A 32 17.09 -17.16 4.44
N VAL A 33 16.03 -16.95 3.66
CA VAL A 33 14.82 -16.20 4.06
C VAL A 33 13.57 -17.10 4.09
N ALA A 34 13.74 -18.39 4.29
CA ALA A 34 12.62 -19.28 4.62
C ALA A 34 12.24 -19.12 6.10
N VAL A 35 11.83 -17.89 6.51
CA VAL A 35 11.12 -17.73 7.77
C VAL A 35 9.85 -18.57 7.66
N ALA A 36 9.71 -19.56 8.54
CA ALA A 36 8.59 -20.50 8.49
C ALA A 36 7.27 -19.72 8.58
N ALA A 37 6.34 -20.01 7.66
CA ALA A 37 5.01 -19.40 7.70
C ALA A 37 4.34 -19.71 9.04
N VAL A 38 3.69 -18.68 9.62
CA VAL A 38 2.89 -18.84 10.84
C VAL A 38 1.49 -19.27 10.41
N PRO A 39 0.93 -20.39 10.96
CA PRO A 39 -0.41 -20.82 10.61
C PRO A 39 -1.45 -19.73 10.88
N ALA A 40 -2.31 -19.47 9.90
CA ALA A 40 -3.42 -18.55 10.05
C ALA A 40 -4.61 -19.20 10.75
N PRO A 41 -5.51 -18.43 11.40
CA PRO A 41 -6.73 -18.95 11.96
C PRO A 41 -7.60 -19.66 10.90
N ASN A 42 -8.32 -20.71 11.33
CA ASN A 42 -9.30 -21.43 10.51
C ASN A 42 -8.75 -22.03 9.20
N ASN A 43 -7.49 -22.43 9.17
CA ASN A 43 -6.79 -22.92 7.96
C ASN A 43 -6.83 -21.94 6.77
N GLY A 44 -7.07 -20.66 7.04
CA GLY A 44 -7.09 -19.60 6.04
C GLY A 44 -5.69 -19.05 5.75
N ASP A 45 -5.68 -17.86 5.17
CA ASP A 45 -4.47 -17.07 5.06
C ASP A 45 -4.61 -15.77 5.87
N TRP A 46 -3.50 -15.22 6.31
CA TRP A 46 -3.51 -14.04 7.16
C TRP A 46 -4.04 -12.79 6.46
N SER A 47 -4.07 -12.74 5.12
CA SER A 47 -4.61 -11.58 4.40
C SER A 47 -6.12 -11.41 4.56
N THR A 48 -6.82 -12.41 5.08
CA THR A 48 -8.25 -12.34 5.40
C THR A 48 -8.51 -11.82 6.82
N VAL A 49 -7.46 -11.69 7.63
CA VAL A 49 -7.54 -11.14 8.99
C VAL A 49 -7.26 -9.65 8.92
N VAL A 50 -8.29 -8.85 9.13
CA VAL A 50 -8.20 -7.38 9.14
C VAL A 50 -8.79 -6.87 10.44
N SER A 51 -8.16 -5.89 11.05
CA SER A 51 -8.65 -5.20 12.25
C SER A 51 -8.35 -3.71 12.18
N GLN A 52 -9.20 -2.90 12.81
CA GLN A 52 -8.90 -1.49 13.02
C GLN A 52 -7.96 -1.34 14.23
N THR A 53 -6.94 -0.49 14.10
CA THR A 53 -5.99 -0.23 15.18
C THR A 53 -6.47 0.91 16.08
N PRO A 54 -5.96 1.01 17.34
CA PRO A 54 -6.29 2.12 18.23
C PRO A 54 -5.93 3.50 17.66
N GLU A 55 -4.91 3.55 16.80
CA GLU A 55 -4.48 4.78 16.13
C GLU A 55 -5.37 5.13 14.93
N GLY A 56 -6.37 4.31 14.63
CA GLY A 56 -7.34 4.52 13.57
C GLY A 56 -6.94 3.94 12.21
N GLY A 57 -5.80 3.28 12.10
CA GLY A 57 -5.38 2.54 10.91
C GLY A 57 -6.18 1.25 10.70
N PHE A 58 -5.92 0.57 9.59
CA PHE A 58 -6.39 -0.80 9.35
C PHE A 58 -5.18 -1.72 9.18
N LEU A 59 -5.12 -2.77 9.98
CA LEU A 59 -4.06 -3.77 9.95
C LEU A 59 -4.56 -5.02 9.24
N MET A 60 -3.83 -5.47 8.24
CA MET A 60 -4.01 -6.76 7.57
C MET A 60 -2.88 -7.70 8.00
N GLY A 61 -3.22 -8.92 8.35
CA GLY A 61 -2.24 -9.96 8.62
C GLY A 61 -2.16 -10.40 10.07
N ASN A 62 -1.07 -11.10 10.39
CA ASN A 62 -0.80 -11.58 11.73
C ASN A 62 -0.40 -10.39 12.64
N PRO A 63 -1.18 -10.06 13.68
CA PRO A 63 -0.84 -8.95 14.58
C PRO A 63 0.49 -9.19 15.34
N ASN A 64 0.93 -10.45 15.44
CA ASN A 64 2.18 -10.86 16.07
C ASN A 64 3.26 -11.20 15.04
N ALA A 65 3.16 -10.70 13.81
CA ALA A 65 4.16 -10.91 12.78
C ALA A 65 5.53 -10.35 13.23
N LYS A 66 6.61 -11.03 12.82
CA LYS A 66 7.99 -10.59 13.09
C LYS A 66 8.25 -9.17 12.57
N VAL A 67 7.65 -8.82 11.44
CA VAL A 67 7.77 -7.49 10.86
C VAL A 67 6.41 -6.81 10.86
N ARG A 68 6.35 -5.63 11.47
CA ARG A 68 5.22 -4.71 11.38
C ARG A 68 5.56 -3.60 10.39
N LEU A 69 4.88 -3.60 9.25
CA LEU A 69 4.94 -2.55 8.27
C LEU A 69 3.77 -1.59 8.48
N ILE A 70 4.05 -0.30 8.65
CA ILE A 70 3.03 0.76 8.64
C ILE A 70 3.24 1.59 7.39
N GLU A 71 2.18 1.77 6.60
CA GLU A 71 2.12 2.66 5.45
C GLU A 71 1.27 3.88 5.79
N PHE A 72 1.81 5.07 5.58
CA PHE A 72 1.07 6.32 5.56
C PHE A 72 0.76 6.68 4.11
N GLY A 73 -0.49 6.50 3.72
CA GLY A 73 -0.93 6.62 2.34
C GLY A 73 -2.04 7.66 2.15
N SER A 74 -2.07 8.25 0.96
CA SER A 74 -3.07 9.23 0.53
C SER A 74 -3.78 8.74 -0.72
N MET A 75 -5.11 8.82 -0.75
CA MET A 75 -5.91 8.35 -1.90
C MET A 75 -5.68 9.18 -3.16
N THR A 76 -5.19 10.44 -3.03
CA THR A 76 -4.85 11.32 -4.15
C THR A 76 -3.37 11.29 -4.51
N CYS A 77 -2.56 10.46 -3.85
CA CYS A 77 -1.13 10.36 -4.11
C CYS A 77 -0.83 9.39 -5.25
N HIS A 78 -0.29 9.89 -6.35
CA HIS A 78 0.13 9.08 -7.49
C HIS A 78 1.20 8.03 -7.13
N ILE A 79 2.21 8.40 -6.33
CA ILE A 79 3.26 7.46 -5.90
C ILE A 79 2.70 6.35 -4.99
N CYS A 80 1.62 6.61 -4.23
CA CYS A 80 0.91 5.57 -3.46
C CYS A 80 0.20 4.59 -4.40
N ALA A 81 -0.41 5.07 -5.48
CA ALA A 81 -1.02 4.21 -6.50
C ALA A 81 0.04 3.35 -7.22
N GLU A 82 1.19 3.94 -7.59
CA GLU A 82 2.33 3.19 -8.14
C GLU A 82 2.82 2.11 -7.16
N PHE A 83 2.93 2.42 -5.86
CA PHE A 83 3.33 1.43 -4.85
C PHE A 83 2.33 0.26 -4.77
N GLU A 84 1.03 0.54 -4.75
CA GLU A 84 0.00 -0.51 -4.74
C GLU A 84 0.08 -1.39 -6.00
N GLU A 85 0.28 -0.79 -7.17
CA GLU A 85 0.43 -1.52 -8.43
C GLU A 85 1.65 -2.43 -8.45
N GLN A 86 2.82 -1.90 -8.06
CA GLN A 86 4.11 -2.60 -8.15
C GLN A 86 4.34 -3.57 -6.99
N GLY A 87 3.91 -3.22 -5.78
CA GLY A 87 4.27 -3.89 -4.55
C GLY A 87 3.12 -4.46 -3.74
N GLY A 88 1.92 -3.89 -3.81
CA GLY A 88 0.80 -4.27 -2.96
C GLY A 88 0.47 -5.77 -3.03
N LYS A 89 0.32 -6.30 -4.25
CA LYS A 89 0.09 -7.74 -4.44
C LYS A 89 1.26 -8.59 -3.95
N ALA A 90 2.50 -8.17 -4.22
CA ALA A 90 3.69 -8.90 -3.79
C ALA A 90 3.85 -8.91 -2.27
N LEU A 91 3.58 -7.78 -1.59
CA LEU A 91 3.56 -7.67 -0.14
C LEU A 91 2.57 -8.66 0.48
N VAL A 92 1.34 -8.68 -0.06
CA VAL A 92 0.30 -9.59 0.45
C VAL A 92 0.68 -11.05 0.20
N ASP A 93 0.99 -11.43 -1.03
CA ASP A 93 1.19 -12.84 -1.40
C ASP A 93 2.46 -13.45 -0.83
N LYS A 94 3.56 -12.68 -0.77
CA LYS A 94 4.86 -13.21 -0.32
C LYS A 94 5.01 -13.19 1.21
N TYR A 95 4.39 -12.21 1.88
CA TYR A 95 4.68 -11.91 3.29
C TYR A 95 3.46 -11.94 4.19
N VAL A 96 2.39 -11.17 3.86
CA VAL A 96 1.22 -11.04 4.74
C VAL A 96 0.47 -12.36 4.87
N LYS A 97 0.13 -13.02 3.76
CA LYS A 97 -0.56 -14.32 3.75
C LYS A 97 0.14 -15.37 4.59
N LYS A 98 1.47 -15.31 4.65
CA LYS A 98 2.31 -16.24 5.42
C LYS A 98 2.44 -15.85 6.89
N GLY A 99 1.87 -14.74 7.31
CA GLY A 99 1.98 -14.23 8.68
C GLY A 99 3.35 -13.67 9.05
N LEU A 100 4.23 -13.42 8.07
CA LEU A 100 5.58 -12.93 8.26
C LEU A 100 5.61 -11.41 8.48
N VAL A 101 4.70 -10.71 7.83
CA VAL A 101 4.51 -9.25 7.91
C VAL A 101 3.06 -8.96 8.26
N SER A 102 2.83 -8.07 9.21
CA SER A 102 1.57 -7.35 9.33
C SER A 102 1.68 -6.03 8.59
N TRP A 103 0.64 -5.69 7.81
CA TRP A 103 0.58 -4.44 7.06
C TRP A 103 -0.53 -3.56 7.61
N GLU A 104 -0.15 -2.45 8.24
CA GLU A 104 -1.08 -1.44 8.70
C GLU A 104 -1.09 -0.26 7.75
N PHE A 105 -2.27 0.09 7.23
CA PHE A 105 -2.46 1.30 6.43
C PHE A 105 -3.05 2.40 7.31
N ARG A 106 -2.39 3.55 7.35
CA ARG A 106 -2.84 4.79 8.00
C ARG A 106 -3.06 5.87 6.95
N ASN A 107 -4.25 6.44 6.92
CA ASN A 107 -4.52 7.54 6.02
C ASN A 107 -3.69 8.77 6.40
N PHE A 108 -2.98 9.34 5.43
CA PHE A 108 -2.34 10.64 5.51
C PHE A 108 -3.02 11.56 4.51
N VAL A 109 -4.10 12.22 4.94
CA VAL A 109 -4.92 13.05 4.06
C VAL A 109 -4.25 14.39 3.77
N ARG A 110 -4.24 14.80 2.50
CA ARG A 110 -3.50 15.97 2.02
C ARG A 110 -4.40 17.14 1.62
N ASP A 111 -5.63 16.84 1.23
CA ASP A 111 -6.59 17.79 0.72
C ASP A 111 -8.03 17.27 0.91
N PRO A 112 -9.08 18.10 0.69
CA PRO A 112 -10.47 17.66 0.85
C PRO A 112 -10.90 16.52 -0.08
N TYR A 113 -10.27 16.36 -1.24
CA TYR A 113 -10.55 15.27 -2.20
C TYR A 113 -10.08 13.93 -1.62
N ASP A 114 -8.90 13.95 -1.01
CA ASP A 114 -8.32 12.82 -0.29
C ASP A 114 -9.20 12.41 0.90
N VAL A 115 -9.66 13.40 1.70
CA VAL A 115 -10.58 13.13 2.81
C VAL A 115 -11.85 12.44 2.33
N ALA A 116 -12.49 12.93 1.26
CA ALA A 116 -13.72 12.34 0.73
C ALA A 116 -13.51 10.88 0.28
N ALA A 117 -12.40 10.58 -0.41
CA ALA A 117 -12.06 9.24 -0.84
C ALA A 117 -11.72 8.32 0.37
N ALA A 118 -10.95 8.83 1.34
CA ALA A 118 -10.61 8.11 2.57
C ALA A 118 -11.84 7.76 3.40
N LEU A 119 -12.78 8.70 3.59
CA LEU A 119 -14.04 8.46 4.30
C LEU A 119 -14.85 7.31 3.67
N LEU A 120 -14.92 7.26 2.33
CA LEU A 120 -15.59 6.18 1.63
C LEU A 120 -14.85 4.85 1.72
N ALA A 121 -13.51 4.85 1.62
CA ALA A 121 -12.70 3.65 1.78
C ALA A 121 -12.90 3.00 3.16
N ARG A 122 -12.96 3.84 4.20
CA ARG A 122 -13.14 3.43 5.61
C ARG A 122 -14.57 3.03 5.93
N CYS A 123 -15.53 3.47 5.14
CA CYS A 123 -16.97 3.31 5.37
C CYS A 123 -17.44 1.86 5.49
N GLY A 124 -16.78 0.94 4.80
CA GLY A 124 -17.07 -0.49 4.88
C GLY A 124 -16.44 -1.21 6.06
N GLY A 125 -15.57 -0.54 6.83
CA GLY A 125 -14.86 -1.12 7.96
C GLY A 125 -13.84 -2.19 7.52
N GLU A 126 -13.50 -3.05 8.46
CA GLU A 126 -12.46 -4.10 8.31
C GLU A 126 -12.65 -4.99 7.08
N ALA A 127 -13.89 -5.36 6.78
CA ALA A 127 -14.20 -6.31 5.72
C ALA A 127 -13.90 -5.78 4.30
N SER A 128 -13.93 -4.47 4.08
CA SER A 128 -13.82 -3.90 2.74
C SER A 128 -12.73 -2.85 2.56
N PHE A 129 -12.10 -2.39 3.64
CA PHE A 129 -11.14 -1.29 3.61
C PHE A 129 -10.03 -1.50 2.57
N PHE A 130 -9.26 -2.59 2.68
CA PHE A 130 -8.14 -2.83 1.76
C PHE A 130 -8.60 -3.05 0.33
N GLY A 131 -9.72 -3.75 0.12
CA GLY A 131 -10.29 -3.95 -1.21
C GLY A 131 -10.72 -2.64 -1.86
N LEU A 132 -11.37 -1.76 -1.12
CA LEU A 132 -11.83 -0.48 -1.64
C LEU A 132 -10.68 0.50 -1.83
N THR A 133 -9.70 0.54 -0.91
CA THR A 133 -8.46 1.33 -1.03
C THR A 133 -7.69 0.96 -2.29
N ARG A 134 -7.45 -0.35 -2.51
CA ARG A 134 -6.80 -0.85 -3.73
C ARG A 134 -7.53 -0.41 -4.99
N ASN A 135 -8.85 -0.60 -5.03
CA ASN A 135 -9.63 -0.20 -6.19
C ASN A 135 -9.56 1.31 -6.44
N LEU A 136 -9.59 2.15 -5.38
CA LEU A 136 -9.44 3.59 -5.51
C LEU A 136 -8.07 3.99 -6.09
N TYR A 137 -7.00 3.26 -5.77
CA TYR A 137 -5.68 3.47 -6.38
C TYR A 137 -5.64 3.03 -7.84
N VAL A 138 -6.18 1.85 -8.16
CA VAL A 138 -6.24 1.34 -9.55
C VAL A 138 -6.99 2.32 -10.47
N ASP A 139 -8.10 2.88 -9.99
CA ASP A 139 -8.94 3.79 -10.77
C ASP A 139 -8.66 5.28 -10.43
N GLN A 140 -7.50 5.58 -9.81
CA GLN A 140 -7.18 6.93 -9.30
C GLN A 140 -7.25 7.99 -10.38
N GLU A 141 -6.65 7.75 -11.55
CA GLU A 141 -6.65 8.71 -12.65
C GLU A 141 -8.06 9.01 -13.16
N ASP A 142 -8.97 8.03 -13.14
CA ASP A 142 -10.35 8.22 -13.58
C ASP A 142 -11.12 9.15 -12.64
N TRP A 143 -11.18 8.81 -11.35
CA TRP A 143 -11.99 9.58 -10.41
C TRP A 143 -11.37 10.95 -10.07
N VAL A 144 -10.03 11.05 -9.94
CA VAL A 144 -9.33 12.34 -9.78
C VAL A 144 -9.52 13.20 -11.04
N GLY A 145 -9.37 12.59 -12.22
CA GLY A 145 -9.57 13.27 -13.48
C GLY A 145 -11.00 13.80 -13.68
N LYS A 146 -12.04 13.10 -13.18
CA LYS A 146 -13.41 13.63 -13.17
C LYS A 146 -13.51 14.92 -12.35
N ILE A 147 -12.89 14.95 -11.17
CA ILE A 147 -12.87 16.15 -10.31
C ILE A 147 -12.13 17.28 -10.99
N GLN A 148 -10.95 17.00 -11.56
CA GLN A 148 -10.12 18.03 -12.23
C GLN A 148 -10.78 18.62 -13.47
N ARG A 149 -11.59 17.82 -14.18
CA ARG A 149 -12.34 18.25 -15.37
C ARG A 149 -13.75 18.76 -15.08
N ALA A 150 -14.14 18.82 -13.79
CA ALA A 150 -15.44 19.34 -13.40
C ALA A 150 -15.57 20.84 -13.75
N ASP A 151 -16.80 21.31 -13.89
CA ASP A 151 -17.10 22.71 -14.13
C ASP A 151 -16.40 23.59 -13.07
N PRO A 152 -15.60 24.61 -13.49
CA PRO A 152 -14.92 25.52 -12.57
C PRO A 152 -15.87 26.18 -11.55
N ALA A 153 -17.12 26.49 -11.93
CA ALA A 153 -18.10 27.05 -11.01
C ALA A 153 -18.48 26.06 -9.89
N LYS A 154 -18.55 24.76 -10.19
CA LYS A 154 -18.79 23.72 -9.18
C LYS A 154 -17.61 23.56 -8.24
N THR A 155 -16.40 23.53 -8.76
CA THR A 155 -15.18 23.41 -7.92
C THR A 155 -14.97 24.66 -7.06
N GLN A 156 -15.28 25.84 -7.56
CA GLN A 156 -15.23 27.08 -6.78
C GLN A 156 -16.30 27.08 -5.66
N ALA A 157 -17.49 26.59 -5.94
CA ALA A 157 -18.56 26.50 -4.94
C ALA A 157 -18.15 25.61 -3.75
N LEU A 158 -17.32 24.58 -3.95
CA LEU A 158 -16.81 23.71 -2.86
C LEU A 158 -16.10 24.51 -1.78
N GLN A 159 -15.36 25.56 -2.15
CA GLN A 159 -14.54 26.33 -1.20
C GLN A 159 -15.38 27.10 -0.16
N SER A 160 -16.62 27.37 -0.47
CA SER A 160 -17.56 28.07 0.43
C SER A 160 -18.46 27.13 1.23
N MET A 161 -18.38 25.80 0.98
CA MET A 161 -19.21 24.81 1.69
C MET A 161 -18.62 24.47 3.06
N PRO A 162 -19.47 24.21 4.08
CA PRO A 162 -19.02 23.57 5.29
C PRO A 162 -18.32 22.23 4.99
N PRO A 163 -17.27 21.86 5.75
CA PRO A 163 -16.43 20.68 5.42
C PRO A 163 -17.21 19.40 5.11
N VAL A 164 -18.16 19.02 5.96
CA VAL A 164 -18.95 17.78 5.76
C VAL A 164 -19.83 17.82 4.49
N GLN A 165 -20.33 19.00 4.09
CA GLN A 165 -21.06 19.16 2.83
C GLN A 165 -20.10 19.15 1.64
N GLN A 166 -18.92 19.71 1.82
CA GLN A 166 -17.87 19.72 0.81
C GLN A 166 -17.44 18.30 0.42
N PHE A 167 -17.23 17.40 1.40
CA PHE A 167 -16.82 16.01 1.12
C PHE A 167 -17.90 15.25 0.33
N SER A 168 -19.18 15.44 0.66
CA SER A 168 -20.29 14.85 -0.08
C SER A 168 -20.34 15.36 -1.54
N ALA A 169 -20.19 16.67 -1.74
CA ALA A 169 -20.15 17.27 -3.08
C ALA A 169 -18.94 16.84 -3.91
N ILE A 170 -17.76 16.73 -3.30
CA ILE A 170 -16.55 16.17 -3.92
C ILE A 170 -16.80 14.73 -4.37
N ALA A 171 -17.39 13.90 -3.51
CA ALA A 171 -17.68 12.51 -3.83
C ALA A 171 -18.67 12.37 -5.00
N ASP A 172 -19.60 13.33 -5.16
CA ASP A 172 -20.48 13.38 -6.34
C ASP A 172 -19.68 13.77 -7.60
N LEU A 173 -18.83 14.79 -7.54
CA LEU A 173 -18.01 15.22 -8.68
C LEU A 173 -17.09 14.12 -9.21
N GLY A 174 -16.44 13.37 -8.30
CA GLY A 174 -15.58 12.25 -8.65
C GLY A 174 -16.33 10.96 -9.02
N GLY A 175 -17.66 10.94 -8.84
CA GLY A 175 -18.46 9.72 -8.98
C GLY A 175 -18.20 8.68 -7.89
N LEU A 176 -17.54 9.08 -6.79
CA LEU A 176 -17.07 8.19 -5.73
C LEU A 176 -18.21 7.52 -4.97
N LYS A 177 -19.36 8.18 -4.79
CA LYS A 177 -20.55 7.57 -4.13
C LYS A 177 -21.06 6.36 -4.92
N GLN A 178 -21.18 6.49 -6.24
CA GLN A 178 -21.57 5.38 -7.11
C GLN A 178 -20.47 4.30 -7.15
N TYR A 179 -19.22 4.72 -7.20
CA TYR A 179 -18.06 3.85 -7.20
C TYR A 179 -18.03 2.94 -5.96
N ALA A 180 -18.22 3.53 -4.77
CA ALA A 180 -18.27 2.81 -3.50
C ALA A 180 -19.51 1.91 -3.40
N ALA A 181 -20.66 2.37 -3.94
CA ALA A 181 -21.89 1.58 -3.95
C ALA A 181 -21.75 0.27 -4.73
N MET A 182 -21.07 0.29 -5.87
CA MET A 182 -20.77 -0.90 -6.66
C MET A 182 -19.78 -1.86 -5.97
N ARG A 183 -19.13 -1.40 -4.89
CA ARG A 183 -18.09 -2.14 -4.16
C ARG A 183 -18.46 -2.41 -2.69
N GLY A 184 -19.76 -2.49 -2.39
CA GLY A 184 -20.26 -2.94 -1.11
C GLY A 184 -20.53 -1.85 -0.06
N VAL A 185 -20.45 -0.56 -0.43
CA VAL A 185 -20.86 0.56 0.43
C VAL A 185 -22.16 1.18 -0.10
N PRO A 186 -23.35 0.79 0.44
CA PRO A 186 -24.61 1.34 -0.03
C PRO A 186 -24.63 2.87 0.01
N ARG A 187 -25.29 3.51 -0.98
CA ARG A 187 -25.29 4.98 -1.11
C ARG A 187 -25.64 5.72 0.18
N ALA A 188 -26.71 5.26 0.86
CA ALA A 188 -27.14 5.87 2.12
C ALA A 188 -26.05 5.78 3.21
N LYS A 189 -25.34 4.65 3.29
CA LYS A 189 -24.21 4.47 4.20
C LYS A 189 -23.03 5.35 3.80
N GLY A 190 -22.70 5.42 2.50
CA GLY A 190 -21.66 6.30 1.98
C GLY A 190 -21.91 7.77 2.33
N GLU A 191 -23.16 8.25 2.23
CA GLU A 191 -23.52 9.60 2.63
C GLU A 191 -23.32 9.85 4.13
N GLN A 192 -23.72 8.90 4.98
CA GLN A 192 -23.48 8.97 6.41
C GLN A 192 -21.99 9.02 6.75
N CYS A 193 -21.16 8.24 6.04
CA CYS A 193 -19.71 8.25 6.25
C CYS A 193 -19.06 9.57 5.83
N LEU A 194 -19.49 10.15 4.70
CA LEU A 194 -19.00 11.45 4.21
C LEU A 194 -19.32 12.62 5.14
N THR A 195 -20.34 12.47 5.99
CA THR A 195 -20.77 13.47 6.96
C THR A 195 -20.39 13.13 8.41
N ASN A 196 -19.57 12.08 8.61
CA ASN A 196 -19.15 11.64 9.94
C ASN A 196 -17.98 12.47 10.45
N GLU A 197 -18.27 13.48 11.28
CA GLU A 197 -17.27 14.36 11.88
C GLU A 197 -16.25 13.61 12.75
N ALA A 198 -16.65 12.52 13.41
CA ALA A 198 -15.72 11.73 14.23
C ALA A 198 -14.64 11.05 13.35
N GLU A 199 -15.00 10.52 12.18
CA GLU A 199 -14.04 9.97 11.22
C GLU A 199 -13.16 11.05 10.59
N VAL A 200 -13.69 12.24 10.30
CA VAL A 200 -12.90 13.38 9.85
C VAL A 200 -11.84 13.75 10.90
N ASN A 201 -12.24 13.86 12.17
CA ASN A 201 -11.32 14.16 13.26
C ASN A 201 -10.26 13.06 13.43
N GLN A 202 -10.63 11.77 13.26
CA GLN A 202 -9.67 10.66 13.27
C GLN A 202 -8.65 10.78 12.14
N LEU A 203 -9.07 11.14 10.92
CA LEU A 203 -8.17 11.37 9.79
C LEU A 203 -7.19 12.53 10.06
N VAL A 204 -7.68 13.63 10.63
CA VAL A 204 -6.84 14.78 11.02
C VAL A 204 -5.86 14.40 12.12
N GLN A 205 -6.28 13.61 13.10
CA GLN A 205 -5.41 13.13 14.18
C GLN A 205 -4.30 12.22 13.63
N MET A 206 -4.63 11.27 12.74
CA MET A 206 -3.61 10.43 12.09
C MET A 206 -2.56 11.24 11.34
N ASN A 207 -2.95 12.34 10.67
CA ASN A 207 -2.01 13.27 10.05
C ASN A 207 -1.09 13.93 11.06
N SER A 208 -1.67 14.43 12.15
CA SER A 208 -0.92 15.08 13.23
C SER A 208 0.12 14.13 13.83
N ASP A 209 -0.29 12.89 14.11
CA ASP A 209 0.58 11.87 14.69
C ASP A 209 1.67 11.43 13.69
N ALA A 210 1.32 11.31 12.40
CA ALA A 210 2.29 10.97 11.36
C ALA A 210 3.44 11.99 11.33
N VAL A 211 3.13 13.28 11.41
CA VAL A 211 4.12 14.36 11.37
C VAL A 211 4.87 14.46 12.70
N SER A 212 4.15 14.55 13.81
CA SER A 212 4.74 14.88 15.12
C SER A 212 5.49 13.72 15.76
N THR A 213 4.96 12.49 15.61
CA THR A 213 5.51 11.28 16.27
C THR A 213 6.48 10.55 15.37
N TYR A 214 6.17 10.46 14.08
CA TYR A 214 6.92 9.59 13.15
C TYR A 214 7.73 10.37 12.11
N SER A 215 7.68 11.72 12.13
CA SER A 215 8.37 12.58 11.15
C SER A 215 8.04 12.24 9.71
N ILE A 216 6.83 11.77 9.44
CA ILE A 216 6.33 11.52 8.09
C ILE A 216 5.85 12.86 7.52
N SER A 217 6.47 13.31 6.43
CA SER A 217 6.17 14.59 5.77
C SER A 217 5.60 14.44 4.36
N GLY A 218 5.39 13.22 3.90
CA GLY A 218 4.87 12.92 2.56
C GLY A 218 4.42 11.48 2.42
N THR A 219 3.79 11.19 1.27
CA THR A 219 3.22 9.88 0.99
C THR A 219 3.77 9.27 -0.30
N PRO A 220 3.91 7.93 -0.36
CA PRO A 220 3.79 7.04 0.78
C PRO A 220 4.95 7.23 1.77
N GLY A 221 4.65 7.12 3.06
CA GLY A 221 5.66 7.03 4.11
C GLY A 221 5.59 5.66 4.78
N PHE A 222 6.73 5.09 5.17
CA PHE A 222 6.76 3.74 5.75
C PHE A 222 7.52 3.68 7.06
N LEU A 223 7.00 2.84 7.99
CA LEU A 223 7.73 2.39 9.16
C LEU A 223 7.87 0.87 9.13
N ILE A 224 9.06 0.37 9.43
CA ILE A 224 9.33 -1.05 9.65
C ILE A 224 9.73 -1.22 11.11
N ASN A 225 8.93 -1.98 11.87
CA ASN A 225 9.14 -2.18 13.32
C ASN A 225 9.32 -0.86 14.09
N GLY A 226 8.55 0.18 13.71
CA GLY A 226 8.57 1.50 14.32
C GLY A 226 9.68 2.43 13.81
N ASN A 227 10.61 1.95 13.00
CA ASN A 227 11.67 2.76 12.41
C ASN A 227 11.29 3.23 11.01
N ARG A 228 11.54 4.50 10.72
CA ARG A 228 11.25 5.08 9.42
C ARG A 228 12.09 4.40 8.32
N ALA A 229 11.43 3.98 7.25
CA ALA A 229 12.08 3.50 6.04
C ALA A 229 12.03 4.63 4.99
N ASP A 230 13.21 5.14 4.60
CA ASP A 230 13.33 6.22 3.61
C ASP A 230 13.18 5.68 2.19
N GLN A 231 12.10 4.95 1.95
CA GLN A 231 11.75 4.34 0.67
C GLN A 231 10.29 4.66 0.36
N THR A 232 9.99 4.97 -0.89
CA THR A 232 8.63 5.26 -1.37
C THR A 232 8.16 4.28 -2.44
N ARG A 233 9.05 3.41 -2.92
CA ARG A 233 8.78 2.42 -3.96
C ARG A 233 9.07 1.02 -3.48
N TRP A 234 8.39 0.04 -4.07
CA TRP A 234 8.50 -1.37 -3.70
C TRP A 234 9.93 -1.92 -3.82
N GLU A 235 10.65 -1.57 -4.89
CA GLU A 235 12.03 -2.03 -5.14
C GLU A 235 12.99 -1.70 -3.99
N GLY A 236 12.79 -0.54 -3.36
CA GLY A 236 13.60 -0.14 -2.20
C GLY A 236 13.06 -0.67 -0.87
N LEU A 237 11.74 -0.86 -0.76
CA LEU A 237 11.09 -1.29 0.48
C LEU A 237 11.22 -2.81 0.71
N GLU A 238 11.07 -3.64 -0.33
CA GLU A 238 11.15 -5.11 -0.19
C GLU A 238 12.49 -5.58 0.41
N PRO A 239 13.67 -5.06 0.01
CA PRO A 239 14.94 -5.39 0.66
C PRO A 239 14.96 -5.08 2.15
N LYS A 240 14.36 -3.96 2.57
CA LYS A 240 14.28 -3.57 3.99
C LYS A 240 13.37 -4.50 4.81
N ILE A 241 12.28 -4.95 4.20
CA ILE A 241 11.41 -5.98 4.80
C ILE A 241 12.20 -7.29 4.98
N LYS A 242 12.95 -7.72 3.95
CA LYS A 242 13.77 -8.94 4.02
C LYS A 242 14.87 -8.83 5.09
N GLU A 243 15.53 -7.70 5.19
CA GLU A 243 16.53 -7.40 6.23
C GLU A 243 15.91 -7.55 7.63
N ALA A 244 14.73 -6.95 7.86
CA ALA A 244 14.00 -7.04 9.13
C ALA A 244 13.50 -8.47 9.44
N LEU A 245 13.23 -9.28 8.43
CA LEU A 245 12.87 -10.68 8.60
C LEU A 245 14.08 -11.56 8.96
N ALA A 246 15.31 -11.20 8.50
CA ALA A 246 16.53 -11.95 8.77
C ALA A 246 17.10 -11.67 10.17
N GLY A 247 17.01 -10.43 10.69
CA GLY A 247 17.46 -10.02 12.03
C GLY A 247 16.50 -10.42 13.11
#